data_76e1f24213ad879939e6c06c187a8f04
#
_entry.id   76e1f24213ad879939e6c06c187a8f04
#
_cell.length_a   1.000
_cell.length_b   1.000
_cell.length_c   1.000
_cell.angle_alpha   90.00
_cell.angle_beta   90.00
_cell.angle_gamma   90.00
#
_symmetry.space_group_name_H-M   'P 1'
#
loop_
_entity.id
_entity.type
_entity.pdbx_description
1 polymer ?
#
loop_
_entity_poly.entity_id
_entity_poly.type
_entity_poly.pdbx_seq_one_letter_code
_entity_poly.pdbx_strand_id
1 'polypeptide(L)'
;MNNKKTATLNLPDGKVIELPVMSGSLGPDVIDITSLYKEADMFTFDPGFTSTGSCKSDITFIDGDQGILLHRGYKIEDLAEKSSFLETSYLLMYGELPSKEKKLEFVNSITTHTMLNEQISNFYRGFKDNAHPMAILCGVVGAMAAFYHDSTDINNADERKIASYRLIAKMPTIAAMAYKFSIGQPFVYPNNSLNYSENFLNMVFSVPAEKYEINPIFADALDKILILHADHEQNASTSTVRLAGSSGANPFAVLLLA
;
A
#
# COMPACT_ATOMS: atom_id res chain seq x y z
N MET A 1 -32.61 -21.45 8.01
CA MET A 1 -31.58 -22.31 8.65
C MET A 1 -30.33 -22.19 7.78
N ASN A 2 -29.30 -21.47 8.24
CA ASN A 2 -28.05 -21.42 7.49
C ASN A 2 -27.39 -22.80 7.57
N ASN A 3 -27.40 -23.56 6.48
CA ASN A 3 -26.59 -24.77 6.35
C ASN A 3 -25.14 -24.31 6.37
N LYS A 4 -24.47 -24.37 7.54
CA LYS A 4 -23.04 -24.12 7.62
C LYS A 4 -22.36 -25.25 6.84
N LYS A 5 -21.69 -24.90 5.74
CA LYS A 5 -20.84 -25.86 5.02
C LYS A 5 -19.72 -26.32 5.96
N THR A 6 -19.44 -27.62 6.02
CA THR A 6 -18.32 -28.20 6.78
C THR A 6 -17.51 -29.11 5.88
N ALA A 7 -16.22 -29.18 6.12
CA ALA A 7 -15.30 -30.17 5.59
C ALA A 7 -15.02 -31.20 6.71
N THR A 8 -14.96 -32.47 6.36
CA THR A 8 -14.70 -33.54 7.31
C THR A 8 -13.26 -34.04 7.16
N LEU A 9 -12.50 -34.01 8.26
CA LEU A 9 -11.16 -34.57 8.34
C LEU A 9 -11.18 -35.86 9.14
N ASN A 10 -10.79 -36.96 8.51
CA ASN A 10 -10.63 -38.27 9.17
C ASN A 10 -9.17 -38.43 9.61
N LEU A 11 -8.95 -38.63 10.90
CA LEU A 11 -7.62 -38.84 11.49
C LEU A 11 -7.20 -40.30 11.49
N PRO A 12 -5.88 -40.61 11.56
CA PRO A 12 -5.38 -41.97 11.57
C PRO A 12 -5.84 -42.81 12.76
N ASP A 13 -6.20 -42.22 13.87
CA ASP A 13 -6.74 -42.85 15.07
C ASP A 13 -8.26 -43.17 14.98
N GLY A 14 -8.87 -42.83 13.83
CA GLY A 14 -10.31 -43.02 13.59
C GLY A 14 -11.18 -41.86 14.09
N LYS A 15 -10.60 -40.83 14.70
CA LYS A 15 -11.34 -39.62 15.06
C LYS A 15 -11.74 -38.84 13.83
N VAL A 16 -12.94 -38.27 13.86
CA VAL A 16 -13.49 -37.43 12.78
C VAL A 16 -13.71 -36.02 13.30
N ILE A 17 -13.21 -35.05 12.57
CA ILE A 17 -13.32 -33.61 12.91
C ILE A 17 -14.08 -32.90 11.79
N GLU A 18 -15.02 -32.03 12.16
CA GLU A 18 -15.73 -31.15 11.24
C GLU A 18 -15.13 -29.75 11.33
N LEU A 19 -14.64 -29.23 10.19
CA LEU A 19 -14.04 -27.93 10.07
C LEU A 19 -14.99 -27.02 9.28
N PRO A 20 -15.25 -25.78 9.75
CA PRO A 20 -16.10 -24.83 9.02
C PRO A 20 -15.53 -24.49 7.64
N VAL A 21 -16.40 -24.36 6.65
CA VAL A 21 -16.05 -23.85 5.33
C VAL A 21 -16.58 -22.44 5.18
N MET A 22 -15.68 -21.52 4.84
CA MET A 22 -15.99 -20.12 4.55
C MET A 22 -15.99 -19.90 3.04
N SER A 23 -16.99 -19.18 2.53
CA SER A 23 -17.07 -18.77 1.14
C SER A 23 -16.90 -17.25 1.05
N GLY A 24 -16.02 -16.79 0.18
CA GLY A 24 -15.91 -15.37 -0.19
C GLY A 24 -17.05 -14.97 -1.13
N SER A 25 -17.11 -13.69 -1.48
CA SER A 25 -17.97 -13.21 -2.56
C SER A 25 -17.46 -13.64 -3.94
N LEU A 26 -16.17 -13.83 -4.05
CA LEU A 26 -15.44 -14.32 -5.23
C LEU A 26 -14.33 -15.28 -4.77
N GLY A 27 -13.87 -16.13 -5.68
CA GLY A 27 -12.79 -17.09 -5.44
C GLY A 27 -13.23 -18.41 -4.79
N PRO A 28 -12.28 -19.28 -4.47
CA PRO A 28 -12.56 -20.62 -3.89
C PRO A 28 -13.04 -20.55 -2.45
N ASP A 29 -13.73 -21.60 -2.03
CA ASP A 29 -14.08 -21.82 -0.62
C ASP A 29 -12.80 -22.11 0.20
N VAL A 30 -12.81 -21.72 1.48
CA VAL A 30 -11.68 -21.88 2.40
C VAL A 30 -12.10 -22.68 3.62
N ILE A 31 -11.29 -23.67 4.02
CA ILE A 31 -11.49 -24.43 5.24
C ILE A 31 -10.89 -23.67 6.41
N ASP A 32 -11.71 -23.37 7.42
CA ASP A 32 -11.23 -22.77 8.67
C ASP A 32 -10.58 -23.81 9.55
N ILE A 33 -9.26 -23.76 9.68
CA ILE A 33 -8.45 -24.70 10.45
C ILE A 33 -8.09 -24.20 11.86
N THR A 34 -8.70 -23.12 12.34
CA THR A 34 -8.33 -22.50 13.64
C THR A 34 -8.53 -23.44 14.83
N SER A 35 -9.48 -24.39 14.76
CA SER A 35 -9.73 -25.37 15.80
C SER A 35 -8.84 -26.63 15.70
N LEU A 36 -8.15 -26.85 14.58
CA LEU A 36 -7.48 -28.12 14.26
C LEU A 36 -6.48 -28.55 15.34
N TYR A 37 -5.61 -27.66 15.80
CA TYR A 37 -4.62 -27.98 16.83
C TYR A 37 -5.30 -28.43 18.14
N LYS A 38 -6.31 -27.68 18.57
CA LYS A 38 -7.05 -27.99 19.82
C LYS A 38 -7.76 -29.34 19.74
N GLU A 39 -8.28 -29.70 18.57
CA GLU A 39 -9.10 -30.91 18.40
C GLU A 39 -8.29 -32.13 18.02
N ALA A 40 -7.20 -31.97 17.27
CA ALA A 40 -6.42 -33.05 16.70
C ALA A 40 -4.97 -33.14 17.18
N ASP A 41 -4.46 -32.10 17.88
CA ASP A 41 -3.04 -31.95 18.19
C ASP A 41 -2.15 -32.03 16.93
N MET A 42 -2.65 -31.46 15.82
CA MET A 42 -2.00 -31.47 14.50
C MET A 42 -1.92 -30.05 13.92
N PHE A 43 -0.85 -29.78 13.17
CA PHE A 43 -0.68 -28.58 12.36
C PHE A 43 -0.76 -28.92 10.88
N THR A 44 -1.10 -27.94 10.07
CA THR A 44 -0.95 -27.99 8.62
C THR A 44 0.48 -27.62 8.21
N PHE A 45 0.93 -28.11 7.06
CA PHE A 45 2.22 -27.79 6.50
C PHE A 45 2.04 -27.26 5.08
N ASP A 46 2.22 -25.95 4.92
CA ASP A 46 2.18 -25.23 3.63
C ASP A 46 3.18 -24.07 3.66
N PRO A 47 4.48 -24.34 3.46
CA PRO A 47 5.55 -23.34 3.65
C PRO A 47 5.46 -22.16 2.68
N GLY A 48 4.78 -22.31 1.56
CA GLY A 48 4.60 -21.26 0.56
C GLY A 48 3.25 -20.53 0.61
N PHE A 49 2.37 -20.92 1.55
CA PHE A 49 0.97 -20.44 1.60
C PHE A 49 0.21 -20.63 0.27
N THR A 50 0.59 -21.65 -0.52
CA THR A 50 0.04 -21.89 -1.85
C THR A 50 -1.41 -22.37 -1.84
N SER A 51 -1.84 -22.96 -0.70
CA SER A 51 -3.19 -23.47 -0.48
C SER A 51 -3.79 -23.00 0.85
N THR A 52 -3.22 -21.96 1.46
CA THR A 52 -3.64 -21.46 2.78
C THR A 52 -4.06 -20.01 2.71
N GLY A 53 -5.33 -19.73 2.97
CA GLY A 53 -5.83 -18.37 3.16
C GLY A 53 -5.30 -17.79 4.48
N SER A 54 -4.43 -16.81 4.43
CA SER A 54 -3.79 -16.22 5.62
C SER A 54 -4.59 -15.08 6.23
N CYS A 55 -5.53 -14.48 5.50
CA CYS A 55 -6.44 -13.45 6.00
C CYS A 55 -7.71 -13.36 5.16
N LYS A 56 -8.70 -12.67 5.73
CA LYS A 56 -9.87 -12.17 5.01
C LYS A 56 -9.59 -10.75 4.56
N SER A 57 -9.83 -10.46 3.28
CA SER A 57 -9.70 -9.12 2.71
C SER A 57 -10.89 -8.82 1.79
N ASP A 58 -11.34 -7.58 1.81
CA ASP A 58 -12.38 -7.07 0.90
C ASP A 58 -11.78 -6.07 -0.11
N ILE A 59 -10.44 -6.01 -0.24
CA ILE A 59 -9.77 -4.95 -1.01
C ILE A 59 -9.56 -5.37 -2.45
N THR A 60 -8.86 -6.47 -2.69
CA THR A 60 -8.45 -6.86 -4.04
C THR A 60 -8.79 -8.33 -4.30
N PHE A 61 -9.26 -8.59 -5.52
CA PHE A 61 -9.43 -9.93 -6.06
C PHE A 61 -8.63 -10.05 -7.37
N ILE A 62 -7.84 -11.12 -7.47
CA ILE A 62 -7.07 -11.44 -8.66
C ILE A 62 -7.41 -12.86 -9.12
N ASP A 63 -7.67 -13.00 -10.42
CA ASP A 63 -7.72 -14.27 -11.13
C ASP A 63 -6.74 -14.18 -12.31
N GLY A 64 -5.54 -14.71 -12.12
CA GLY A 64 -4.49 -14.67 -13.12
C GLY A 64 -4.80 -15.50 -14.37
N ASP A 65 -5.57 -16.58 -14.23
CA ASP A 65 -5.94 -17.45 -15.36
C ASP A 65 -6.94 -16.76 -16.29
N GLN A 66 -7.85 -15.96 -15.71
CA GLN A 66 -8.85 -15.20 -16.47
C GLN A 66 -8.39 -13.78 -16.78
N GLY A 67 -7.26 -13.31 -16.23
CA GLY A 67 -6.78 -11.95 -16.39
C GLY A 67 -7.67 -10.91 -15.70
N ILE A 68 -8.26 -11.25 -14.55
CA ILE A 68 -9.17 -10.38 -13.81
C ILE A 68 -8.44 -9.77 -12.61
N LEU A 69 -8.49 -8.44 -12.49
CA LEU A 69 -8.07 -7.69 -11.31
C LEU A 69 -9.19 -6.74 -10.90
N LEU A 70 -9.65 -6.87 -9.66
CA LEU A 70 -10.68 -6.01 -9.09
C LEU A 70 -10.17 -5.33 -7.82
N HIS A 71 -10.39 -4.01 -7.72
CA HIS A 71 -10.21 -3.24 -6.48
C HIS A 71 -11.57 -2.86 -5.90
N ARG A 72 -11.91 -3.39 -4.72
CA ARG A 72 -13.23 -3.19 -4.09
C ARG A 72 -14.40 -3.52 -5.02
N GLY A 73 -14.21 -4.49 -5.94
CA GLY A 73 -15.21 -4.88 -6.95
C GLY A 73 -15.19 -4.07 -8.25
N TYR A 74 -14.40 -3.00 -8.34
CA TYR A 74 -14.20 -2.25 -9.59
C TYR A 74 -13.11 -2.88 -10.43
N LYS A 75 -13.35 -3.01 -11.73
CA LYS A 75 -12.36 -3.53 -12.67
C LYS A 75 -11.18 -2.56 -12.81
N ILE A 76 -9.98 -3.12 -12.88
CA ILE A 76 -8.76 -2.30 -13.01
C ILE A 76 -8.75 -1.47 -14.30
N GLU A 77 -9.32 -1.99 -15.38
CA GLU A 77 -9.43 -1.30 -16.66
C GLU A 77 -10.29 -0.05 -16.53
N ASP A 78 -11.44 -0.15 -15.83
CA ASP A 78 -12.33 1.00 -15.60
C ASP A 78 -11.67 2.06 -14.72
N LEU A 79 -10.91 1.64 -13.69
CA LEU A 79 -10.19 2.56 -12.82
C LEU A 79 -9.06 3.28 -13.58
N ALA A 80 -8.29 2.56 -14.40
CA ALA A 80 -7.22 3.13 -15.20
C ALA A 80 -7.73 4.10 -16.28
N GLU A 81 -8.93 3.88 -16.80
CA GLU A 81 -9.52 4.73 -17.83
C GLU A 81 -10.28 5.95 -17.27
N LYS A 82 -10.98 5.79 -16.13
CA LYS A 82 -12.00 6.74 -15.66
C LYS A 82 -11.70 7.37 -14.31
N SER A 83 -10.61 6.95 -13.65
CA SER A 83 -10.23 7.39 -12.30
C SER A 83 -8.86 8.04 -12.30
N SER A 84 -8.45 8.60 -11.18
CA SER A 84 -7.08 9.03 -10.89
C SER A 84 -6.47 8.16 -9.80
N PHE A 85 -5.14 8.22 -9.66
CA PHE A 85 -4.45 7.48 -8.60
C PHE A 85 -4.97 7.85 -7.20
N LEU A 86 -5.25 9.12 -6.93
CA LEU A 86 -5.80 9.52 -5.63
C LEU A 86 -7.24 9.04 -5.41
N GLU A 87 -8.07 8.94 -6.45
CA GLU A 87 -9.41 8.34 -6.34
C GLU A 87 -9.32 6.84 -6.08
N THR A 88 -8.39 6.16 -6.73
CA THR A 88 -8.11 4.74 -6.48
C THR A 88 -7.55 4.53 -5.07
N SER A 89 -6.65 5.39 -4.60
CA SER A 89 -6.17 5.37 -3.21
C SER A 89 -7.30 5.54 -2.21
N TYR A 90 -8.21 6.47 -2.47
CA TYR A 90 -9.41 6.66 -1.64
C TYR A 90 -10.28 5.40 -1.64
N LEU A 91 -10.54 4.81 -2.81
CA LEU A 91 -11.32 3.57 -2.95
C LEU A 91 -10.73 2.43 -2.10
N LEU A 92 -9.41 2.22 -2.18
CA LEU A 92 -8.73 1.16 -1.42
C LEU A 92 -8.83 1.40 0.09
N MET A 93 -8.69 2.65 0.54
CA MET A 93 -8.76 3.01 1.96
C MET A 93 -10.17 2.93 2.54
N TYR A 94 -11.19 3.40 1.80
CA TYR A 94 -12.54 3.61 2.32
C TYR A 94 -13.60 2.66 1.78
N GLY A 95 -13.29 1.88 0.74
CA GLY A 95 -14.17 0.83 0.19
C GLY A 95 -15.14 1.29 -0.88
N GLU A 96 -15.20 2.59 -1.17
CA GLU A 96 -16.08 3.18 -2.20
C GLU A 96 -15.36 4.32 -2.93
N LEU A 97 -15.73 4.61 -4.16
CA LEU A 97 -15.25 5.79 -4.87
C LEU A 97 -15.74 7.08 -4.19
N PRO A 98 -14.92 8.14 -4.13
CA PRO A 98 -15.30 9.36 -3.43
C PRO A 98 -16.42 10.12 -4.18
N SER A 99 -17.35 10.74 -3.43
CA SER A 99 -18.15 11.83 -3.99
C SER A 99 -17.25 13.02 -4.40
N LYS A 100 -17.79 13.98 -5.13
CA LYS A 100 -17.01 15.18 -5.52
C LYS A 100 -16.46 15.93 -4.31
N GLU A 101 -17.25 16.05 -3.25
CA GLU A 101 -16.85 16.71 -2.00
C GLU A 101 -15.74 15.93 -1.28
N LYS A 102 -15.94 14.63 -1.10
CA LYS A 102 -14.94 13.74 -0.47
C LYS A 102 -13.63 13.68 -1.27
N LYS A 103 -13.73 13.70 -2.61
CA LYS A 103 -12.54 13.78 -3.48
C LYS A 103 -11.76 15.06 -3.21
N LEU A 104 -12.43 16.21 -3.18
CA LEU A 104 -11.77 17.49 -2.92
C LEU A 104 -11.12 17.52 -1.54
N GLU A 105 -11.80 17.04 -0.51
CA GLU A 105 -11.26 16.95 0.85
C GLU A 105 -10.02 16.04 0.91
N PHE A 106 -10.08 14.86 0.27
CA PHE A 106 -8.98 13.91 0.25
C PHE A 106 -7.79 14.45 -0.52
N VAL A 107 -7.99 14.96 -1.74
CA VAL A 107 -6.93 15.57 -2.55
C VAL A 107 -6.28 16.73 -1.82
N ASN A 108 -7.08 17.61 -1.20
CA ASN A 108 -6.53 18.71 -0.40
C ASN A 108 -5.70 18.20 0.79
N SER A 109 -6.19 17.18 1.48
CA SER A 109 -5.45 16.58 2.60
C SER A 109 -4.11 15.98 2.16
N ILE A 110 -4.07 15.30 1.01
CA ILE A 110 -2.81 14.77 0.45
C ILE A 110 -1.89 15.92 0.03
N THR A 111 -2.41 16.90 -0.72
CA THR A 111 -1.64 18.02 -1.26
C THR A 111 -0.99 18.88 -0.16
N THR A 112 -1.67 19.08 0.96
CA THR A 112 -1.11 19.86 2.09
C THR A 112 -0.04 19.10 2.90
N HIS A 113 0.18 17.84 2.64
CA HIS A 113 1.18 17.02 3.35
C HIS A 113 2.40 16.61 2.50
N THR A 114 2.56 17.16 1.30
CA THR A 114 3.63 16.79 0.34
C THR A 114 5.03 17.16 0.81
N MET A 115 5.18 18.28 1.55
CA MET A 115 6.47 18.77 2.05
C MET A 115 7.06 17.83 3.11
N LEU A 116 8.35 17.56 3.00
CA LEU A 116 9.14 16.93 4.06
C LEU A 116 9.63 17.97 5.07
N ASN A 117 9.94 17.54 6.29
CA ASN A 117 10.71 18.35 7.21
C ASN A 117 12.10 18.62 6.59
N GLU A 118 12.54 19.88 6.60
CA GLU A 118 13.79 20.28 5.94
C GLU A 118 15.03 19.53 6.46
N GLN A 119 15.02 19.13 7.72
CA GLN A 119 16.12 18.34 8.29
C GLN A 119 16.27 16.95 7.65
N ILE A 120 15.21 16.41 7.04
CA ILE A 120 15.29 15.15 6.29
C ILE A 120 16.24 15.28 5.09
N SER A 121 16.39 16.47 4.50
CA SER A 121 17.36 16.71 3.43
C SER A 121 18.79 16.42 3.85
N ASN A 122 19.13 16.64 5.12
CA ASN A 122 20.44 16.30 5.66
C ASN A 122 20.66 14.79 5.79
N PHE A 123 19.58 14.02 5.98
CA PHE A 123 19.65 12.57 6.06
C PHE A 123 20.14 11.95 4.74
N TYR A 124 19.73 12.52 3.59
CA TYR A 124 20.23 12.08 2.28
C TYR A 124 21.74 12.21 2.17
N ARG A 125 22.33 13.28 2.74
CA ARG A 125 23.79 13.53 2.71
C ARG A 125 24.60 12.49 3.48
N GLY A 126 23.98 11.67 4.30
CA GLY A 126 24.60 10.56 5.01
C GLY A 126 24.78 9.30 4.16
N PHE A 127 24.11 9.20 3.02
CA PHE A 127 24.30 8.09 2.09
C PHE A 127 25.47 8.35 1.15
N LYS A 128 26.00 7.28 0.56
CA LYS A 128 26.93 7.42 -0.56
C LYS A 128 26.18 7.89 -1.80
N ASP A 129 26.84 8.67 -2.63
CA ASP A 129 26.31 9.19 -3.90
C ASP A 129 25.86 8.10 -4.88
N ASN A 130 26.47 6.92 -4.83
CA ASN A 130 26.09 5.74 -5.62
C ASN A 130 25.19 4.74 -4.86
N ALA A 131 24.58 5.14 -3.76
CA ALA A 131 23.66 4.27 -3.03
C ALA A 131 22.42 3.95 -3.88
N HIS A 132 21.95 2.71 -3.77
CA HIS A 132 20.74 2.30 -4.50
C HIS A 132 19.53 3.11 -4.03
N PRO A 133 18.70 3.68 -4.93
CA PRO A 133 17.58 4.56 -4.55
C PRO A 133 16.59 3.92 -3.56
N MET A 134 16.36 2.60 -3.67
CA MET A 134 15.50 1.89 -2.73
C MET A 134 16.08 1.84 -1.31
N ALA A 135 17.40 1.71 -1.17
CA ALA A 135 18.05 1.75 0.15
C ALA A 135 17.90 3.14 0.80
N ILE A 136 18.02 4.20 0.00
CA ILE A 136 17.76 5.57 0.43
C ILE A 136 16.30 5.72 0.85
N LEU A 137 15.37 5.27 0.00
CA LEU A 137 13.92 5.34 0.26
C LEU A 137 13.57 4.68 1.59
N CYS A 138 14.02 3.43 1.80
CA CYS A 138 13.82 2.69 3.04
C CYS A 138 14.34 3.47 4.26
N GLY A 139 15.59 3.97 4.18
CA GLY A 139 16.20 4.73 5.27
C GLY A 139 15.41 6.00 5.61
N VAL A 140 14.98 6.74 4.60
CA VAL A 140 14.22 8.00 4.79
C VAL A 140 12.82 7.73 5.35
N VAL A 141 12.11 6.73 4.83
CA VAL A 141 10.79 6.35 5.35
C VAL A 141 10.88 5.94 6.82
N GLY A 142 11.88 5.13 7.20
CA GLY A 142 12.09 4.77 8.59
C GLY A 142 12.40 5.97 9.49
N ALA A 143 13.20 6.93 8.99
CA ALA A 143 13.52 8.16 9.70
C ALA A 143 12.29 9.05 9.95
N MET A 144 11.22 8.96 9.13
CA MET A 144 10.02 9.77 9.32
C MET A 144 9.38 9.60 10.69
N ALA A 145 9.52 8.42 11.33
CA ALA A 145 9.03 8.21 12.68
C ALA A 145 9.62 9.20 13.70
N ALA A 146 10.84 9.68 13.46
CA ALA A 146 11.51 10.67 14.32
C ALA A 146 11.04 12.12 14.08
N PHE A 147 10.26 12.37 13.03
CA PHE A 147 9.78 13.71 12.67
C PHE A 147 8.27 13.88 12.83
N TYR A 148 7.51 12.79 12.81
CA TYR A 148 6.04 12.80 12.81
C TYR A 148 5.48 11.99 13.98
N HIS A 149 5.80 12.41 15.21
CA HIS A 149 5.41 11.72 16.45
C HIS A 149 3.89 11.67 16.70
N ASP A 150 3.14 12.60 16.10
CA ASP A 150 1.68 12.71 16.15
C ASP A 150 0.93 11.75 15.21
N SER A 151 1.62 10.76 14.67
CA SER A 151 1.06 9.76 13.76
C SER A 151 1.76 8.40 13.89
N THR A 152 2.14 8.02 15.10
CA THR A 152 2.86 6.78 15.38
C THR A 152 2.05 5.74 16.16
N ASP A 153 0.97 6.13 16.83
CA ASP A 153 0.11 5.19 17.55
C ASP A 153 -0.86 4.48 16.60
N ILE A 154 -0.60 3.19 16.37
CA ILE A 154 -1.46 2.34 15.54
C ILE A 154 -2.83 2.03 16.14
N ASN A 155 -3.03 2.23 17.44
CA ASN A 155 -4.31 2.01 18.11
C ASN A 155 -5.23 3.23 17.98
N ASN A 156 -4.68 4.41 17.71
CA ASN A 156 -5.42 5.63 17.46
C ASN A 156 -5.84 5.71 15.98
N ALA A 157 -7.15 5.76 15.71
CA ALA A 157 -7.69 5.78 14.35
C ALA A 157 -7.31 7.05 13.56
N ASP A 158 -7.26 8.20 14.24
CA ASP A 158 -6.91 9.48 13.62
C ASP A 158 -5.42 9.53 13.28
N GLU A 159 -4.56 8.99 14.16
CA GLU A 159 -3.13 8.88 13.89
C GLU A 159 -2.84 7.91 12.75
N ARG A 160 -3.52 6.75 12.67
CA ARG A 160 -3.41 5.86 11.51
C ARG A 160 -3.81 6.54 10.22
N LYS A 161 -4.91 7.30 10.25
CA LYS A 161 -5.39 8.05 9.08
C LYS A 161 -4.36 9.08 8.61
N ILE A 162 -3.86 9.92 9.53
CA ILE A 162 -2.89 10.95 9.17
C ILE A 162 -1.54 10.35 8.75
N ALA A 163 -1.10 9.24 9.33
CA ALA A 163 0.08 8.51 8.89
C ALA A 163 -0.08 8.02 7.45
N SER A 164 -1.22 7.43 7.11
CA SER A 164 -1.50 6.98 5.74
C SER A 164 -1.50 8.14 4.74
N TYR A 165 -2.11 9.26 5.09
CA TYR A 165 -2.10 10.47 4.25
C TYR A 165 -0.69 11.02 4.04
N ARG A 166 0.11 11.08 5.11
CA ARG A 166 1.51 11.52 5.05
C ARG A 166 2.36 10.58 4.18
N LEU A 167 2.17 9.28 4.29
CA LEU A 167 2.89 8.30 3.47
C LEU A 167 2.55 8.47 1.99
N ILE A 168 1.27 8.52 1.64
CA ILE A 168 0.84 8.76 0.25
C ILE A 168 1.40 10.10 -0.26
N ALA A 169 1.26 11.17 0.52
CA ALA A 169 1.64 12.51 0.10
C ALA A 169 3.15 12.71 -0.07
N LYS A 170 3.95 12.10 0.82
CA LYS A 170 5.41 12.35 0.89
C LYS A 170 6.23 11.38 0.06
N MET A 171 5.69 10.23 -0.31
CA MET A 171 6.42 9.23 -1.08
C MET A 171 6.97 9.77 -2.40
N PRO A 172 6.21 10.53 -3.22
CA PRO A 172 6.75 11.16 -4.43
C PRO A 172 7.92 12.12 -4.14
N THR A 173 7.82 12.90 -3.06
CA THR A 173 8.89 13.84 -2.67
C THR A 173 10.13 13.08 -2.24
N ILE A 174 9.98 12.03 -1.44
CA ILE A 174 11.10 11.17 -0.99
C ILE A 174 11.78 10.52 -2.19
N ALA A 175 11.01 9.95 -3.11
CA ALA A 175 11.54 9.27 -4.29
C ALA A 175 12.25 10.26 -5.25
N ALA A 176 11.67 11.42 -5.49
CA ALA A 176 12.28 12.46 -6.32
C ALA A 176 13.59 12.98 -5.71
N MET A 177 13.63 13.21 -4.40
CA MET A 177 14.85 13.61 -3.70
C MET A 177 15.92 12.50 -3.77
N ALA A 178 15.56 11.23 -3.63
CA ALA A 178 16.51 10.11 -3.78
C ALA A 178 17.11 10.10 -5.19
N TYR A 179 16.30 10.28 -6.22
CA TYR A 179 16.78 10.38 -7.59
C TYR A 179 17.69 11.59 -7.80
N LYS A 180 17.27 12.79 -7.37
CA LYS A 180 18.09 14.01 -7.48
C LYS A 180 19.44 13.87 -6.76
N PHE A 181 19.45 13.24 -5.60
CA PHE A 181 20.66 12.93 -4.85
C PHE A 181 21.58 12.03 -5.65
N SER A 182 21.07 10.94 -6.24
CA SER A 182 21.87 9.97 -6.98
C SER A 182 22.54 10.53 -8.25
N ILE A 183 21.96 11.59 -8.84
CA ILE A 183 22.52 12.26 -10.04
C ILE A 183 23.24 13.58 -9.71
N GLY A 184 23.40 13.90 -8.42
CA GLY A 184 24.12 15.12 -7.98
C GLY A 184 23.41 16.42 -8.31
N GLN A 185 22.08 16.41 -8.45
CA GLN A 185 21.28 17.62 -8.73
C GLN A 185 20.62 18.16 -7.45
N PRO A 186 20.31 19.48 -7.41
CA PRO A 186 19.60 20.06 -6.29
C PRO A 186 18.18 19.50 -6.16
N PHE A 187 17.70 19.41 -4.92
CA PHE A 187 16.32 19.02 -4.64
C PHE A 187 15.34 20.04 -5.19
N VAL A 188 14.23 19.54 -5.73
CA VAL A 188 13.09 20.35 -6.15
C VAL A 188 11.94 20.05 -5.19
N TYR A 189 11.36 21.11 -4.64
CA TYR A 189 10.25 21.02 -3.70
C TYR A 189 8.93 20.78 -4.42
N PRO A 190 7.94 20.16 -3.74
CA PRO A 190 6.62 19.97 -4.32
C PRO A 190 5.92 21.28 -4.63
N ASN A 191 5.18 21.30 -5.73
CA ASN A 191 4.32 22.40 -6.13
C ASN A 191 2.85 21.98 -6.01
N ASN A 192 2.16 22.51 -5.01
CA ASN A 192 0.78 22.13 -4.68
C ASN A 192 -0.27 22.61 -5.70
N SER A 193 0.10 23.35 -6.74
CA SER A 193 -0.79 23.68 -7.85
C SER A 193 -0.88 22.57 -8.91
N LEU A 194 -0.01 21.57 -8.84
CA LEU A 194 0.06 20.44 -9.74
C LEU A 194 -0.71 19.24 -9.15
N ASN A 195 -1.21 18.36 -10.02
CA ASN A 195 -1.74 17.09 -9.57
C ASN A 195 -0.62 16.14 -9.09
N TYR A 196 -0.98 14.97 -8.57
CA TYR A 196 -0.05 14.03 -7.95
C TYR A 196 1.08 13.59 -8.89
N SER A 197 0.73 13.15 -10.09
CA SER A 197 1.68 12.64 -11.10
C SER A 197 2.48 13.78 -11.73
N GLU A 198 1.85 14.93 -12.01
CA GLU A 198 2.54 16.13 -12.49
C GLU A 198 3.57 16.61 -11.49
N ASN A 199 3.22 16.64 -10.20
CA ASN A 199 4.10 17.10 -9.14
C ASN A 199 5.33 16.19 -9.01
N PHE A 200 5.15 14.87 -9.11
CA PHE A 200 6.27 13.94 -9.13
C PHE A 200 7.21 14.20 -10.32
N LEU A 201 6.67 14.30 -11.54
CA LEU A 201 7.48 14.61 -12.73
C LEU A 201 8.20 15.94 -12.59
N ASN A 202 7.55 16.97 -12.06
CA ASN A 202 8.17 18.26 -11.79
C ASN A 202 9.36 18.12 -10.83
N MET A 203 9.19 17.42 -9.71
CA MET A 203 10.28 17.24 -8.73
C MET A 203 11.44 16.42 -9.29
N VAL A 204 11.17 15.44 -10.15
CA VAL A 204 12.20 14.56 -10.74
C VAL A 204 12.98 15.27 -11.84
N PHE A 205 12.31 15.98 -12.74
CA PHE A 205 12.93 16.48 -13.98
C PHE A 205 13.25 17.98 -13.99
N SER A 206 12.61 18.80 -13.14
CA SER A 206 12.95 20.23 -13.08
C SER A 206 14.38 20.45 -12.61
N VAL A 207 15.01 21.49 -13.15
CA VAL A 207 16.29 22.02 -12.72
C VAL A 207 16.17 23.55 -12.49
N PRO A 208 16.93 24.14 -11.58
CA PRO A 208 16.82 25.60 -11.32
C PRO A 208 17.20 26.47 -12.51
N ALA A 209 17.96 25.94 -13.47
CA ALA A 209 18.47 26.69 -14.61
C ALA A 209 17.44 26.91 -15.73
N GLU A 210 16.42 26.05 -15.80
CA GLU A 210 15.47 26.05 -16.92
C GLU A 210 14.03 25.78 -16.41
N LYS A 211 13.06 26.39 -17.10
CA LYS A 211 11.66 26.09 -16.85
C LYS A 211 11.34 24.68 -17.39
N TYR A 212 10.89 23.81 -16.51
CA TYR A 212 10.38 22.50 -16.91
C TYR A 212 8.91 22.61 -17.32
N GLU A 213 8.58 22.12 -18.51
CA GLU A 213 7.21 22.01 -19.00
C GLU A 213 6.76 20.54 -18.90
N ILE A 214 5.74 20.30 -18.06
CA ILE A 214 5.22 18.95 -17.85
C ILE A 214 4.50 18.48 -19.12
N ASN A 215 4.91 17.35 -19.64
CA ASN A 215 4.19 16.71 -20.73
C ASN A 215 2.94 16.01 -20.17
N PRO A 216 1.72 16.42 -20.58
CA PRO A 216 0.47 15.84 -20.06
C PRO A 216 0.32 14.35 -20.39
N ILE A 217 0.90 13.87 -21.50
CA ILE A 217 0.88 12.44 -21.85
C ILE A 217 1.68 11.63 -20.84
N PHE A 218 2.84 12.14 -20.39
CA PHE A 218 3.66 11.45 -19.39
C PHE A 218 3.00 11.50 -18.01
N ALA A 219 2.34 12.58 -17.68
CA ALA A 219 1.61 12.69 -16.41
C ALA A 219 0.43 11.71 -16.35
N ASP A 220 -0.35 11.61 -17.43
CA ASP A 220 -1.44 10.64 -17.55
C ASP A 220 -0.94 9.19 -17.54
N ALA A 221 0.13 8.90 -18.26
CA ALA A 221 0.73 7.57 -18.27
C ALA A 221 1.24 7.17 -16.89
N LEU A 222 1.89 8.07 -16.16
CA LEU A 222 2.35 7.83 -14.79
C LEU A 222 1.19 7.58 -13.84
N ASP A 223 0.11 8.36 -13.94
CA ASP A 223 -1.07 8.19 -13.10
C ASP A 223 -1.69 6.79 -13.29
N LYS A 224 -1.80 6.34 -14.55
CA LYS A 224 -2.25 4.99 -14.89
C LYS A 224 -1.31 3.90 -14.35
N ILE A 225 -0.01 4.09 -14.47
CA ILE A 225 0.98 3.16 -13.90
C ILE A 225 0.79 3.04 -12.38
N LEU A 226 0.59 4.14 -11.69
CA LEU A 226 0.34 4.13 -10.24
C LEU A 226 -0.97 3.43 -9.89
N ILE A 227 -2.05 3.61 -10.68
CA ILE A 227 -3.32 2.89 -10.50
C ILE A 227 -3.10 1.39 -10.66
N LEU A 228 -2.41 0.97 -11.74
CA LEU A 228 -2.15 -0.44 -12.03
C LEU A 228 -1.28 -1.15 -10.98
N HIS A 229 -0.51 -0.39 -10.20
CA HIS A 229 0.37 -0.90 -9.13
C HIS A 229 -0.14 -0.56 -7.72
N ALA A 230 -1.36 -0.05 -7.59
CA ALA A 230 -1.87 0.46 -6.30
C ALA A 230 -2.04 -0.63 -5.25
N ASP A 231 -2.46 -1.84 -5.65
CA ASP A 231 -2.53 -3.01 -4.78
C ASP A 231 -2.47 -4.30 -5.62
N HIS A 232 -1.91 -5.34 -5.04
CA HIS A 232 -1.75 -6.65 -5.68
C HIS A 232 -2.10 -7.78 -4.70
N GLU A 233 -3.27 -7.68 -4.05
CA GLU A 233 -3.75 -8.59 -2.99
C GLU A 233 -2.75 -8.79 -1.85
N GLN A 234 -2.67 -10.01 -1.28
CA GLN A 234 -1.73 -10.32 -0.21
C GLN A 234 -0.34 -10.67 -0.75
N ASN A 235 0.39 -9.66 -1.17
CA ASN A 235 1.80 -9.74 -1.56
C ASN A 235 2.74 -9.74 -0.34
N ALA A 236 4.06 -9.77 -0.60
CA ALA A 236 5.08 -9.74 0.45
C ALA A 236 4.98 -8.50 1.33
N SER A 237 4.73 -7.33 0.75
CA SER A 237 4.60 -6.06 1.49
C SER A 237 3.38 -6.09 2.41
N THR A 238 2.21 -6.50 1.93
CA THR A 238 1.00 -6.62 2.75
C THR A 238 1.20 -7.61 3.90
N SER A 239 1.84 -8.76 3.63
CA SER A 239 2.16 -9.75 4.65
C SER A 239 3.09 -9.20 5.72
N THR A 240 4.13 -8.45 5.31
CA THR A 240 5.09 -7.81 6.22
C THR A 240 4.41 -6.73 7.06
N VAL A 241 3.60 -5.87 6.45
CA VAL A 241 2.82 -4.83 7.16
C VAL A 241 1.91 -5.45 8.21
N ARG A 242 1.20 -6.53 7.87
CA ARG A 242 0.33 -7.23 8.83
C ARG A 242 1.13 -7.84 9.98
N LEU A 243 2.24 -8.51 9.70
CA LEU A 243 3.07 -9.15 10.71
C LEU A 243 3.69 -8.12 11.66
N ALA A 244 4.36 -7.10 11.14
CA ALA A 244 4.98 -6.06 11.94
C ALA A 244 3.95 -5.18 12.69
N GLY A 245 2.83 -4.86 12.03
CA GLY A 245 1.73 -4.12 12.64
C GLY A 245 1.07 -4.88 13.79
N SER A 246 0.93 -6.21 13.70
CA SER A 246 0.41 -7.03 14.80
C SER A 246 1.29 -7.02 16.06
N SER A 247 2.56 -6.67 15.89
CA SER A 247 3.53 -6.50 17.00
C SER A 247 3.58 -5.08 17.56
N GLY A 248 2.72 -4.18 17.11
CA GLY A 248 2.64 -2.80 17.61
C GLY A 248 3.66 -1.84 16.97
N ALA A 249 4.31 -2.21 15.87
CA ALA A 249 5.23 -1.32 15.18
C ALA A 249 4.49 -0.11 14.57
N ASN A 250 5.09 1.08 14.63
CA ASN A 250 4.51 2.29 14.08
C ASN A 250 4.43 2.24 12.53
N PRO A 251 3.53 3.02 11.88
CA PRO A 251 3.28 2.92 10.44
C PRO A 251 4.53 3.14 9.56
N PHE A 252 5.44 4.02 9.96
CA PHE A 252 6.67 4.29 9.20
C PHE A 252 7.67 3.14 9.29
N ALA A 253 7.81 2.53 10.48
CA ALA A 253 8.66 1.36 10.67
C ALA A 253 8.10 0.14 9.95
N VAL A 254 6.79 -0.04 9.95
CA VAL A 254 6.11 -1.13 9.23
C VAL A 254 6.35 -1.03 7.73
N LEU A 255 6.20 0.17 7.16
CA LEU A 255 6.43 0.39 5.73
C LEU A 255 7.91 0.28 5.33
N LEU A 256 8.84 0.58 6.25
CA LEU A 256 10.27 0.36 6.04
C LEU A 256 10.59 -1.12 5.77
N LEU A 257 9.88 -2.03 6.43
CA LEU A 257 10.09 -3.48 6.32
C LEU A 257 9.40 -4.10 5.10
N ALA A 258 8.41 -3.40 4.53
CA ALA A 258 7.61 -3.84 3.39
C ALA A 258 8.25 -3.52 2.04
#